data_ee3e785d136947ee7ec7d43327a2874f
#
_entry.id   ee3e785d136947ee7ec7d43327a2874f
#
_cell.length_a   1.000
_cell.length_b   1.000
_cell.length_c   1.000
_cell.angle_alpha   90.00
_cell.angle_beta   90.00
_cell.angle_gamma   90.00
#
_symmetry.space_group_name_H-M   'P 1'
#
loop_
_entity.id
_entity.type
_entity.pdbx_description
1 polymer ?
#
loop_
_entity_poly.entity_id
_entity_poly.type
_entity_poly.pdbx_seq_one_letter_code
_entity_poly.pdbx_strand_id
1 'polypeptide(L)'
;MSDFTPTPADRFSFGLWTVGWGAQDVFGSATRPPLDPVEAVHRLAELGAHGVNFHDEDVIPFGTSDGERDKLIARFKEALSATGVVVTTATTNLFGHPIFKDGGFTANDRAVRRFAIAKVARNLDLAAELGAPTYVMWGGREGAESGASKDVAAALDRYKEAVDVLCQYVREQGYDIRFALEPKPNEPRGDILLPTIGHALAFISSLDEPDRVGLNPEIGHEEMAGLNFAHGIAQAMWHGKLYHIDLNGQHGPRFDQDLRFGAGNLRGAFWTVDALETGGYAGPRHFDYKPPRTEDIDGVWETAKACMRNYLILRDRAAAFRADPEVVSALAEARVPELAEPTLASGETLADLRAESVDVEGLARKGMAFERLDQLAMEHLLGVR
;
A
#
# COMPACT_ATOMS: atom_id res chain seq x y z
N MET A 1 -3.45 21.54 22.94
CA MET A 1 -3.83 20.37 22.14
C MET A 1 -3.16 20.55 20.80
N SER A 2 -2.43 19.54 20.34
CA SER A 2 -1.85 19.55 18.99
C SER A 2 -2.95 19.77 17.97
N ASP A 3 -2.73 20.67 17.02
CA ASP A 3 -3.64 20.84 15.89
C ASP A 3 -3.31 19.74 14.88
N PHE A 4 -4.17 18.69 14.82
CA PHE A 4 -4.03 17.58 13.86
C PHE A 4 -4.64 17.94 12.51
N THR A 5 -4.39 19.17 12.02
CA THR A 5 -4.78 19.64 10.71
C THR A 5 -3.74 19.17 9.68
N PRO A 6 -4.14 18.41 8.65
CA PRO A 6 -3.22 17.94 7.62
C PRO A 6 -2.66 19.10 6.78
N THR A 7 -1.44 18.94 6.31
CA THR A 7 -0.78 19.85 5.37
C THR A 7 -0.12 19.06 4.26
N PRO A 8 0.20 19.67 3.11
CA PRO A 8 0.93 18.98 2.04
C PRO A 8 2.29 18.39 2.48
N ALA A 9 2.90 18.94 3.54
CA ALA A 9 4.15 18.43 4.10
C ALA A 9 4.02 17.02 4.73
N ASP A 10 2.80 16.63 5.13
CA ASP A 10 2.51 15.29 5.66
C ASP A 10 2.47 14.21 4.56
N ARG A 11 2.47 14.63 3.29
CA ARG A 11 2.53 13.78 2.10
C ARG A 11 1.40 12.75 2.01
N PHE A 12 0.19 13.15 2.41
CA PHE A 12 -1.01 12.32 2.25
C PHE A 12 -1.50 12.35 0.80
N SER A 13 -1.92 11.20 0.28
CA SER A 13 -2.50 11.08 -1.05
C SER A 13 -3.75 10.19 -1.06
N PHE A 14 -4.57 10.34 -2.11
CA PHE A 14 -5.84 9.63 -2.26
C PHE A 14 -6.02 9.16 -3.69
N GLY A 15 -6.58 7.96 -3.84
CA GLY A 15 -7.04 7.48 -5.13
C GLY A 15 -8.28 8.23 -5.62
N LEU A 16 -8.34 8.59 -6.90
CA LEU A 16 -9.58 9.09 -7.51
C LEU A 16 -10.71 8.07 -7.39
N TRP A 17 -10.36 6.78 -7.43
CA TRP A 17 -11.29 5.66 -7.22
C TRP A 17 -11.82 5.55 -5.78
N THR A 18 -11.14 6.14 -4.79
CA THR A 18 -11.59 6.14 -3.40
C THR A 18 -12.60 7.25 -3.16
N VAL A 19 -12.20 8.51 -3.36
CA VAL A 19 -13.08 9.67 -3.15
C VAL A 19 -14.17 9.77 -4.21
N GLY A 20 -13.92 9.24 -5.41
CA GLY A 20 -14.87 9.18 -6.52
C GLY A 20 -15.78 7.95 -6.53
N TRP A 21 -15.59 7.01 -5.57
CA TRP A 21 -16.40 5.80 -5.54
C TRP A 21 -17.88 6.08 -5.34
N GLY A 22 -18.70 5.69 -6.32
CA GLY A 22 -20.15 5.88 -6.29
C GLY A 22 -20.91 4.99 -5.29
N ALA A 23 -20.19 4.17 -4.50
CA ALA A 23 -20.76 3.22 -3.54
C ALA A 23 -21.64 2.13 -4.16
N GLN A 24 -21.30 1.67 -5.35
CA GLN A 24 -21.86 0.47 -5.93
C GLN A 24 -21.14 -0.76 -5.34
N ASP A 25 -21.90 -1.79 -4.99
CA ASP A 25 -21.39 -3.10 -4.61
C ASP A 25 -22.06 -4.23 -5.41
N VAL A 26 -21.72 -5.47 -5.11
CA VAL A 26 -22.28 -6.65 -5.81
C VAL A 26 -23.77 -6.85 -5.57
N PHE A 27 -24.37 -6.18 -4.59
CA PHE A 27 -25.76 -6.32 -4.17
C PHE A 27 -26.62 -5.10 -4.48
N GLY A 28 -26.01 -3.97 -4.84
CA GLY A 28 -26.78 -2.73 -5.06
C GLY A 28 -26.08 -1.72 -5.96
N SER A 29 -26.93 -0.88 -6.60
CA SER A 29 -26.48 0.22 -7.45
C SER A 29 -25.76 1.30 -6.65
N ALA A 30 -25.08 2.21 -7.35
CA ALA A 30 -24.45 3.38 -6.76
C ALA A 30 -25.43 4.23 -5.94
N THR A 31 -24.97 4.76 -4.80
CA THR A 31 -25.76 5.67 -3.94
C THR A 31 -25.30 7.12 -4.08
N ARG A 32 -24.18 7.35 -4.75
CA ARG A 32 -23.60 8.66 -5.04
C ARG A 32 -23.37 8.84 -6.54
N PRO A 33 -23.46 10.07 -7.07
CA PRO A 33 -23.09 10.35 -8.45
C PRO A 33 -21.56 10.17 -8.66
N PRO A 34 -21.12 9.93 -9.90
CA PRO A 34 -19.70 10.00 -10.24
C PRO A 34 -19.13 11.39 -9.91
N LEU A 35 -17.91 11.42 -9.37
CA LEU A 35 -17.19 12.66 -9.09
C LEU A 35 -16.29 13.02 -10.27
N ASP A 36 -16.28 14.30 -10.67
CA ASP A 36 -15.32 14.81 -11.66
C ASP A 36 -13.89 14.79 -11.06
N PRO A 37 -12.90 14.19 -11.73
CA PRO A 37 -11.53 14.11 -11.21
C PRO A 37 -10.90 15.49 -10.95
N VAL A 38 -11.29 16.53 -11.69
CA VAL A 38 -10.85 17.92 -11.47
C VAL A 38 -11.42 18.46 -10.15
N GLU A 39 -12.70 18.22 -9.89
CA GLU A 39 -13.33 18.58 -8.61
C GLU A 39 -12.65 17.84 -7.44
N ALA A 40 -12.36 16.54 -7.61
CA ALA A 40 -11.65 15.77 -6.60
C ALA A 40 -10.30 16.38 -6.24
N VAL A 41 -9.50 16.81 -7.23
CA VAL A 41 -8.21 17.48 -7.00
C VAL A 41 -8.38 18.75 -6.19
N HIS A 42 -9.34 19.61 -6.52
CA HIS A 42 -9.59 20.83 -5.76
C HIS A 42 -10.02 20.56 -4.31
N ARG A 43 -10.93 19.61 -4.11
CA ARG A 43 -11.39 19.23 -2.76
C ARG A 43 -10.28 18.63 -1.90
N LEU A 44 -9.43 17.77 -2.49
CA LEU A 44 -8.28 17.22 -1.80
C LEU A 44 -7.26 18.29 -1.40
N ALA A 45 -7.03 19.27 -2.26
CA ALA A 45 -6.19 20.43 -1.94
C ALA A 45 -6.73 21.24 -0.76
N GLU A 46 -8.05 21.51 -0.72
CA GLU A 46 -8.71 22.21 0.39
C GLU A 46 -8.55 21.46 1.72
N LEU A 47 -8.50 20.12 1.69
CA LEU A 47 -8.27 19.29 2.86
C LEU A 47 -6.80 19.21 3.30
N GLY A 48 -5.87 19.77 2.53
CA GLY A 48 -4.43 19.72 2.80
C GLY A 48 -3.74 18.44 2.33
N ALA A 49 -4.34 17.69 1.41
CA ALA A 49 -3.69 16.55 0.79
C ALA A 49 -2.51 17.01 -0.09
N HIS A 50 -1.46 16.20 -0.14
CA HIS A 50 -0.29 16.41 -0.98
C HIS A 50 -0.51 15.92 -2.40
N GLY A 51 -1.17 14.79 -2.56
CA GLY A 51 -1.21 14.10 -3.83
C GLY A 51 -2.48 13.34 -4.13
N VAL A 52 -2.57 12.94 -5.39
CA VAL A 52 -3.64 12.15 -5.96
C VAL A 52 -3.07 10.97 -6.73
N ASN A 53 -3.80 9.87 -6.75
CA ASN A 53 -3.49 8.66 -7.50
C ASN A 53 -4.63 8.36 -8.47
N PHE A 54 -4.35 7.75 -9.62
CA PHE A 54 -5.40 7.49 -10.61
C PHE A 54 -5.21 6.15 -11.33
N HIS A 55 -6.32 5.51 -11.69
CA HIS A 55 -6.36 4.57 -12.80
C HIS A 55 -6.50 5.37 -14.11
N ASP A 56 -5.99 4.80 -15.19
CA ASP A 56 -6.17 5.40 -16.52
C ASP A 56 -7.63 5.82 -16.80
N GLU A 57 -8.59 5.00 -16.38
CA GLU A 57 -10.02 5.21 -16.61
C GLU A 57 -10.68 6.23 -15.68
N ASP A 58 -10.05 6.60 -14.56
CA ASP A 58 -10.54 7.67 -13.68
C ASP A 58 -10.43 9.06 -14.36
N VAL A 59 -9.43 9.23 -15.23
CA VAL A 59 -9.18 10.48 -15.97
C VAL A 59 -9.67 10.39 -17.41
N ILE A 60 -9.49 9.21 -18.05
CA ILE A 60 -9.81 8.99 -19.46
C ILE A 60 -10.71 7.75 -19.57
N PRO A 61 -12.05 7.91 -19.62
CA PRO A 61 -12.97 6.78 -19.74
C PRO A 61 -12.64 5.87 -20.92
N PHE A 62 -12.84 4.56 -20.73
CA PHE A 62 -12.54 3.56 -21.77
C PHE A 62 -13.29 3.87 -23.08
N GLY A 63 -12.56 3.85 -24.20
CA GLY A 63 -13.12 4.14 -25.53
C GLY A 63 -13.19 5.64 -25.89
N THR A 64 -12.62 6.52 -25.07
CA THR A 64 -12.49 7.95 -25.36
C THR A 64 -11.67 8.17 -26.64
N SER A 65 -12.11 9.08 -27.52
CA SER A 65 -11.35 9.48 -28.72
C SER A 65 -10.11 10.30 -28.35
N ASP A 66 -9.09 10.30 -29.21
CA ASP A 66 -7.84 11.04 -28.98
C ASP A 66 -8.08 12.52 -28.70
N GLY A 67 -8.92 13.19 -29.47
CA GLY A 67 -9.19 14.61 -29.27
C GLY A 67 -9.94 14.93 -27.99
N GLU A 68 -10.74 14.02 -27.45
CA GLU A 68 -11.39 14.20 -26.16
C GLU A 68 -10.44 13.85 -25.01
N ARG A 69 -9.62 12.80 -25.18
CA ARG A 69 -8.52 12.46 -24.29
C ARG A 69 -7.62 13.67 -23.99
N ASP A 70 -7.17 14.37 -25.05
CA ASP A 70 -6.27 15.51 -24.90
C ASP A 70 -6.92 16.65 -24.09
N LYS A 71 -8.23 16.89 -24.25
CA LYS A 71 -8.97 17.87 -23.45
C LYS A 71 -9.07 17.46 -21.98
N LEU A 72 -9.37 16.18 -21.71
CA LEU A 72 -9.48 15.67 -20.33
C LEU A 72 -8.13 15.80 -19.61
N ILE A 73 -7.04 15.42 -20.27
CA ILE A 73 -5.68 15.55 -19.72
C ILE A 73 -5.34 17.03 -19.47
N ALA A 74 -5.65 17.92 -20.41
CA ALA A 74 -5.37 19.35 -20.25
C ALA A 74 -6.10 19.94 -19.03
N ARG A 75 -7.39 19.63 -18.87
CA ARG A 75 -8.17 20.05 -17.69
C ARG A 75 -7.61 19.50 -16.38
N PHE A 76 -7.20 18.23 -16.36
CA PHE A 76 -6.61 17.62 -15.18
C PHE A 76 -5.27 18.25 -14.81
N LYS A 77 -4.40 18.50 -15.80
CA LYS A 77 -3.12 19.22 -15.59
C LYS A 77 -3.32 20.65 -15.08
N GLU A 78 -4.34 21.35 -15.57
CA GLU A 78 -4.70 22.68 -15.09
C GLU A 78 -5.10 22.64 -13.60
N ALA A 79 -5.91 21.67 -13.18
CA ALA A 79 -6.29 21.52 -11.78
C ALA A 79 -5.10 21.19 -10.88
N LEU A 80 -4.21 20.29 -11.29
CA LEU A 80 -2.96 19.99 -10.57
C LEU A 80 -2.10 21.23 -10.43
N SER A 81 -1.90 21.99 -11.51
CA SER A 81 -1.11 23.23 -11.50
C SER A 81 -1.72 24.31 -10.61
N ALA A 82 -3.05 24.47 -10.63
CA ALA A 82 -3.76 25.47 -9.86
C ALA A 82 -3.74 25.20 -8.35
N THR A 83 -3.69 23.93 -7.95
CA THR A 83 -3.78 23.49 -6.55
C THR A 83 -2.44 23.17 -5.91
N GLY A 84 -1.43 22.83 -6.70
CA GLY A 84 -0.16 22.29 -6.24
C GLY A 84 -0.22 20.82 -5.80
N VAL A 85 -1.37 20.16 -5.97
CA VAL A 85 -1.50 18.69 -5.77
C VAL A 85 -0.69 17.97 -6.84
N VAL A 86 0.08 16.96 -6.45
CA VAL A 86 0.92 16.18 -7.37
C VAL A 86 0.33 14.80 -7.61
N VAL A 87 0.66 14.17 -8.73
CA VAL A 87 0.38 12.76 -8.94
C VAL A 87 1.46 11.94 -8.23
N THR A 88 1.06 11.13 -7.25
CA THR A 88 1.99 10.29 -6.48
C THR A 88 2.15 8.90 -7.05
N THR A 89 1.07 8.33 -7.59
CA THR A 89 1.12 7.07 -8.36
C THR A 89 0.12 7.08 -9.51
N ALA A 90 0.39 6.28 -10.50
CA ALA A 90 -0.57 5.87 -11.52
C ALA A 90 -0.72 4.35 -11.52
N THR A 91 -1.84 3.86 -12.01
CA THR A 91 -2.11 2.43 -12.20
C THR A 91 -3.06 2.23 -13.38
N THR A 92 -3.18 1.01 -13.90
CA THR A 92 -4.07 0.69 -15.02
C THR A 92 -5.21 -0.21 -14.58
N ASN A 93 -6.42 0.13 -14.95
CA ASN A 93 -7.58 -0.74 -14.77
C ASN A 93 -7.47 -1.97 -15.71
N LEU A 94 -6.97 -3.09 -15.17
CA LEU A 94 -6.93 -4.41 -15.81
C LEU A 94 -7.97 -5.37 -15.20
N PHE A 95 -9.07 -4.85 -14.64
CA PHE A 95 -10.05 -5.65 -13.91
C PHE A 95 -11.52 -5.33 -14.21
N GLY A 96 -11.85 -4.07 -14.52
CA GLY A 96 -13.23 -3.61 -14.70
C GLY A 96 -13.87 -4.09 -16.01
N HIS A 97 -13.14 -4.02 -17.13
CA HIS A 97 -13.67 -4.43 -18.42
C HIS A 97 -13.74 -5.98 -18.53
N PRO A 98 -14.83 -6.56 -19.08
CA PRO A 98 -15.00 -8.02 -19.20
C PRO A 98 -13.88 -8.77 -19.94
N ILE A 99 -13.06 -8.11 -20.74
CA ILE A 99 -11.89 -8.73 -21.40
C ILE A 99 -10.90 -9.28 -20.38
N PHE A 100 -10.81 -8.68 -19.18
CA PHE A 100 -9.89 -9.07 -18.12
C PHE A 100 -10.48 -10.07 -17.10
N LYS A 101 -11.62 -10.68 -17.42
CA LYS A 101 -12.30 -11.63 -16.50
C LYS A 101 -11.41 -12.79 -16.04
N ASP A 102 -10.38 -13.16 -16.81
CA ASP A 102 -9.40 -14.23 -16.49
C ASP A 102 -8.00 -13.68 -16.19
N GLY A 103 -7.88 -12.37 -15.90
CA GLY A 103 -6.62 -11.69 -15.69
C GLY A 103 -6.22 -10.82 -16.88
N GLY A 104 -5.21 -9.98 -16.68
CA GLY A 104 -4.55 -9.19 -17.72
C GLY A 104 -3.27 -9.90 -18.17
N PHE A 105 -2.24 -9.87 -17.34
CA PHE A 105 -0.92 -10.43 -17.66
C PHE A 105 -0.87 -11.96 -17.64
N THR A 106 -1.73 -12.61 -16.86
CA THR A 106 -1.77 -14.06 -16.69
C THR A 106 -2.99 -14.73 -17.31
N ALA A 107 -3.77 -13.98 -18.10
CA ALA A 107 -4.90 -14.55 -18.84
C ALA A 107 -4.45 -15.75 -19.71
N ASN A 108 -5.25 -16.80 -19.77
CA ASN A 108 -4.94 -17.96 -20.61
C ASN A 108 -4.85 -17.56 -22.09
N ASP A 109 -5.68 -16.60 -22.54
CA ASP A 109 -5.65 -16.08 -23.89
C ASP A 109 -4.47 -15.11 -24.10
N ARG A 110 -3.58 -15.45 -25.03
CA ARG A 110 -2.43 -14.64 -25.41
C ARG A 110 -2.82 -13.25 -25.92
N ALA A 111 -3.94 -13.09 -26.63
CA ALA A 111 -4.38 -11.79 -27.14
C ALA A 111 -4.73 -10.84 -25.99
N VAL A 112 -5.35 -11.35 -24.92
CA VAL A 112 -5.64 -10.56 -23.71
C VAL A 112 -4.35 -10.09 -23.04
N ARG A 113 -3.35 -10.98 -22.89
CA ARG A 113 -2.04 -10.59 -22.30
C ARG A 113 -1.36 -9.48 -23.09
N ARG A 114 -1.35 -9.58 -24.40
CA ARG A 114 -0.78 -8.55 -25.28
C ARG A 114 -1.53 -7.22 -25.18
N PHE A 115 -2.87 -7.28 -25.11
CA PHE A 115 -3.69 -6.09 -24.94
C PHE A 115 -3.43 -5.42 -23.59
N ALA A 116 -3.32 -6.20 -22.52
CA ALA A 116 -3.01 -5.69 -21.18
C ALA A 116 -1.66 -4.94 -21.14
N ILE A 117 -0.59 -5.55 -21.65
CA ILE A 117 0.73 -4.90 -21.72
C ILE A 117 0.67 -3.60 -22.54
N ALA A 118 0.00 -3.61 -23.70
CA ALA A 118 -0.15 -2.41 -24.53
C ALA A 118 -1.00 -1.32 -23.84
N LYS A 119 -2.01 -1.69 -23.05
CA LYS A 119 -2.82 -0.75 -22.27
C LYS A 119 -1.97 -0.09 -21.17
N VAL A 120 -1.18 -0.89 -20.44
CA VAL A 120 -0.26 -0.37 -19.41
C VAL A 120 0.80 0.53 -20.02
N ALA A 121 1.42 0.17 -21.15
CA ALA A 121 2.41 1.01 -21.82
C ALA A 121 1.85 2.41 -22.16
N ARG A 122 0.62 2.48 -22.70
CA ARG A 122 -0.03 3.78 -22.96
C ARG A 122 -0.29 4.59 -21.69
N ASN A 123 -0.62 3.94 -20.58
CA ASN A 123 -0.82 4.65 -19.32
C ASN A 123 0.50 5.03 -18.65
N LEU A 124 1.59 4.32 -18.90
CA LEU A 124 2.94 4.74 -18.49
C LEU A 124 3.36 6.05 -19.16
N ASP A 125 2.98 6.24 -20.44
CA ASP A 125 3.21 7.52 -21.13
C ASP A 125 2.46 8.66 -20.44
N LEU A 126 1.19 8.43 -20.07
CA LEU A 126 0.40 9.41 -19.31
C LEU A 126 0.96 9.64 -17.91
N ALA A 127 1.38 8.59 -17.22
CA ALA A 127 1.99 8.67 -15.90
C ALA A 127 3.27 9.51 -15.92
N ALA A 128 4.12 9.32 -16.94
CA ALA A 128 5.32 10.13 -17.16
C ALA A 128 4.97 11.60 -17.46
N GLU A 129 3.96 11.83 -18.32
CA GLU A 129 3.47 13.18 -18.65
C GLU A 129 2.93 13.95 -17.43
N LEU A 130 2.30 13.23 -16.49
CA LEU A 130 1.76 13.78 -15.24
C LEU A 130 2.76 13.78 -14.08
N GLY A 131 3.98 13.26 -14.28
CA GLY A 131 5.06 13.27 -13.29
C GLY A 131 4.91 12.25 -12.18
N ALA A 132 4.17 11.15 -12.37
CA ALA A 132 4.03 10.08 -11.40
C ALA A 132 5.37 9.32 -11.21
N PRO A 133 5.97 9.31 -10.01
CA PRO A 133 7.25 8.62 -9.78
C PRO A 133 7.11 7.12 -9.56
N THR A 134 5.91 6.65 -9.27
CA THR A 134 5.62 5.24 -8.97
C THR A 134 4.42 4.77 -9.78
N TYR A 135 4.52 3.55 -10.30
CA TYR A 135 3.44 2.89 -11.02
C TYR A 135 3.02 1.63 -10.27
N VAL A 136 1.80 1.64 -9.74
CA VAL A 136 1.27 0.50 -8.98
C VAL A 136 0.71 -0.54 -9.94
N MET A 137 0.97 -1.80 -9.64
CA MET A 137 0.42 -2.96 -10.33
C MET A 137 -0.39 -3.80 -9.35
N TRP A 138 -1.72 -3.57 -9.34
CA TRP A 138 -2.66 -4.39 -8.61
C TRP A 138 -3.12 -5.57 -9.48
N GLY A 139 -2.81 -6.78 -9.00
CA GLY A 139 -3.09 -8.03 -9.71
C GLY A 139 -4.45 -8.66 -9.36
N GLY A 140 -5.50 -7.88 -9.09
CA GLY A 140 -6.77 -8.39 -8.57
C GLY A 140 -7.49 -9.44 -9.44
N ARG A 141 -7.20 -9.50 -10.76
CA ARG A 141 -7.70 -10.56 -11.65
C ARG A 141 -6.66 -11.62 -11.98
N GLU A 142 -5.42 -11.44 -11.54
CA GLU A 142 -4.32 -12.39 -11.79
C GLU A 142 -4.43 -13.58 -10.84
N GLY A 143 -5.24 -14.58 -11.18
CA GLY A 143 -5.54 -15.70 -10.32
C GLY A 143 -6.53 -16.68 -10.91
N ALA A 144 -7.21 -17.44 -10.06
CA ALA A 144 -8.18 -18.45 -10.46
C ALA A 144 -9.24 -18.73 -9.38
N GLU A 145 -10.40 -19.23 -9.77
CA GLU A 145 -11.43 -19.83 -8.90
C GLU A 145 -11.31 -21.37 -8.84
N SER A 146 -10.58 -21.96 -9.77
CA SER A 146 -10.39 -23.41 -9.86
C SER A 146 -8.95 -23.75 -10.18
N GLY A 147 -8.31 -24.56 -9.37
CA GLY A 147 -6.92 -24.98 -9.58
C GLY A 147 -6.66 -25.65 -10.94
N ALA A 148 -7.69 -26.23 -11.57
CA ALA A 148 -7.58 -26.82 -12.91
C ALA A 148 -7.61 -25.78 -14.04
N SER A 149 -8.01 -24.54 -13.79
CA SER A 149 -8.20 -23.50 -14.80
C SER A 149 -6.93 -22.70 -15.09
N LYS A 150 -5.89 -22.84 -14.27
CA LYS A 150 -4.66 -22.06 -14.37
C LYS A 150 -3.43 -22.93 -14.07
N ASP A 151 -2.49 -23.01 -15.01
CA ASP A 151 -1.13 -23.45 -14.71
C ASP A 151 -0.41 -22.31 -13.98
N VAL A 152 -0.26 -22.43 -12.67
CA VAL A 152 0.28 -21.38 -11.82
C VAL A 152 1.74 -21.06 -12.17
N ALA A 153 2.57 -22.06 -12.49
CA ALA A 153 3.97 -21.83 -12.87
C ALA A 153 4.04 -21.05 -14.19
N ALA A 154 3.30 -21.48 -15.21
CA ALA A 154 3.23 -20.77 -16.47
C ALA A 154 2.62 -19.37 -16.33
N ALA A 155 1.65 -19.19 -15.44
CA ALA A 155 1.06 -17.88 -15.16
C ALA A 155 2.09 -16.92 -14.51
N LEU A 156 2.90 -17.40 -13.57
CA LEU A 156 4.00 -16.62 -12.97
C LEU A 156 5.06 -16.27 -14.01
N ASP A 157 5.40 -17.18 -14.94
CA ASP A 157 6.29 -16.87 -16.07
C ASP A 157 5.74 -15.76 -16.97
N ARG A 158 4.42 -15.76 -17.21
CA ARG A 158 3.76 -14.70 -18.02
C ARG A 158 3.68 -13.38 -17.24
N TYR A 159 3.49 -13.43 -15.93
CA TYR A 159 3.52 -12.23 -15.09
C TYR A 159 4.93 -11.62 -15.10
N LYS A 160 5.97 -12.45 -14.88
CA LYS A 160 7.37 -12.01 -15.00
C LYS A 160 7.64 -11.38 -16.36
N GLU A 161 7.31 -12.07 -17.46
CA GLU A 161 7.48 -11.55 -18.82
C GLU A 161 6.84 -10.16 -18.97
N ALA A 162 5.61 -9.96 -18.47
CA ALA A 162 4.92 -8.69 -18.59
C ALA A 162 5.64 -7.57 -17.80
N VAL A 163 6.05 -7.85 -16.56
CA VAL A 163 6.76 -6.87 -15.72
C VAL A 163 8.12 -6.52 -16.35
N ASP A 164 8.90 -7.50 -16.80
CA ASP A 164 10.20 -7.27 -17.42
C ASP A 164 10.09 -6.45 -18.71
N VAL A 165 9.10 -6.74 -19.57
CA VAL A 165 8.81 -5.95 -20.79
C VAL A 165 8.46 -4.51 -20.42
N LEU A 166 7.67 -4.27 -19.38
CA LEU A 166 7.30 -2.93 -18.94
C LEU A 166 8.48 -2.18 -18.29
N CYS A 167 9.34 -2.87 -17.53
CA CYS A 167 10.60 -2.31 -17.03
C CYS A 167 11.52 -1.88 -18.18
N GLN A 168 11.66 -2.74 -19.19
CA GLN A 168 12.40 -2.42 -20.39
C GLN A 168 11.81 -1.20 -21.12
N TYR A 169 10.48 -1.14 -21.28
CA TYR A 169 9.80 -0.01 -21.90
C TYR A 169 10.10 1.32 -21.18
N VAL A 170 9.92 1.37 -19.86
CA VAL A 170 10.22 2.56 -19.05
C VAL A 170 11.67 3.01 -19.21
N ARG A 171 12.61 2.07 -19.24
CA ARG A 171 14.04 2.36 -19.48
C ARG A 171 14.29 2.92 -20.87
N GLU A 172 13.70 2.33 -21.92
CA GLU A 172 13.87 2.75 -23.32
C GLU A 172 13.28 4.14 -23.58
N GLN A 173 12.15 4.49 -22.90
CA GLN A 173 11.55 5.81 -22.96
C GLN A 173 12.29 6.85 -22.10
N GLY A 174 13.19 6.43 -21.23
CA GLY A 174 13.89 7.33 -20.28
C GLY A 174 12.99 7.87 -19.17
N TYR A 175 11.92 7.16 -18.82
CA TYR A 175 11.02 7.58 -17.74
C TYR A 175 11.61 7.28 -16.37
N ASP A 176 11.53 8.24 -15.45
CA ASP A 176 11.91 8.07 -14.04
C ASP A 176 10.73 7.50 -13.24
N ILE A 177 10.28 6.32 -13.62
CA ILE A 177 9.18 5.58 -13.00
C ILE A 177 9.70 4.25 -12.46
N ARG A 178 9.34 3.93 -11.22
CA ARG A 178 9.52 2.61 -10.62
C ARG A 178 8.17 1.93 -10.43
N PHE A 179 8.19 0.61 -10.43
CA PHE A 179 6.98 -0.20 -10.25
C PHE A 179 6.79 -0.60 -8.79
N ALA A 180 5.54 -0.74 -8.36
CA ALA A 180 5.19 -1.25 -7.04
C ALA A 180 4.08 -2.30 -7.19
N LEU A 181 4.39 -3.56 -6.83
CA LEU A 181 3.42 -4.64 -6.81
C LEU A 181 2.55 -4.53 -5.57
N GLU A 182 1.25 -4.72 -5.74
CA GLU A 182 0.27 -4.71 -4.67
C GLU A 182 -0.27 -6.13 -4.45
N PRO A 183 0.23 -6.82 -3.41
CA PRO A 183 -0.21 -8.17 -3.09
C PRO A 183 -1.61 -8.18 -2.49
N LYS A 184 -2.41 -9.20 -2.86
CA LYS A 184 -3.75 -9.46 -2.32
C LYS A 184 -4.03 -10.97 -2.33
N PRO A 185 -4.58 -11.55 -1.24
CA PRO A 185 -4.75 -13.01 -1.16
C PRO A 185 -5.89 -13.53 -2.04
N ASN A 186 -6.99 -12.82 -2.09
CA ASN A 186 -8.22 -13.20 -2.81
C ASN A 186 -9.07 -11.96 -3.07
N GLU A 187 -10.22 -12.14 -3.74
CA GLU A 187 -11.18 -11.09 -4.09
C GLU A 187 -10.58 -10.02 -5.04
N PRO A 188 -11.13 -9.91 -6.25
CA PRO A 188 -12.35 -10.55 -6.74
C PRO A 188 -12.19 -11.99 -7.26
N ARG A 189 -10.97 -12.54 -7.34
CA ARG A 189 -10.73 -13.96 -7.66
C ARG A 189 -10.73 -14.78 -6.38
N GLY A 190 -11.00 -16.11 -6.49
CA GLY A 190 -10.94 -17.03 -5.36
C GLY A 190 -9.54 -17.11 -4.75
N ASP A 191 -8.52 -17.23 -5.61
CA ASP A 191 -7.11 -17.18 -5.25
C ASP A 191 -6.39 -16.22 -6.21
N ILE A 192 -5.63 -15.25 -5.68
CA ILE A 192 -4.83 -14.30 -6.45
C ILE A 192 -3.35 -14.72 -6.38
N LEU A 193 -2.62 -14.55 -7.49
CA LEU A 193 -1.18 -14.71 -7.52
C LEU A 193 -0.50 -13.59 -6.73
N LEU A 194 0.61 -13.89 -6.07
CA LEU A 194 1.33 -12.98 -5.17
C LEU A 194 0.46 -12.51 -3.98
N PRO A 195 -0.05 -13.45 -3.17
CA PRO A 195 -1.09 -13.17 -2.18
C PRO A 195 -0.62 -12.33 -0.98
N THR A 196 0.69 -12.22 -0.71
CA THR A 196 1.25 -11.50 0.44
C THR A 196 2.56 -10.81 0.07
N ILE A 197 3.02 -9.90 0.94
CA ILE A 197 4.33 -9.22 0.84
C ILE A 197 5.46 -10.23 0.56
N GLY A 198 5.52 -11.35 1.31
CA GLY A 198 6.57 -12.36 1.14
C GLY A 198 6.57 -13.02 -0.23
N HIS A 199 5.41 -13.35 -0.78
CA HIS A 199 5.29 -13.91 -2.13
C HIS A 199 5.73 -12.88 -3.19
N ALA A 200 5.32 -11.63 -3.05
CA ALA A 200 5.70 -10.58 -3.97
C ALA A 200 7.22 -10.28 -3.92
N LEU A 201 7.85 -10.29 -2.73
CA LEU A 201 9.31 -10.18 -2.59
C LEU A 201 10.05 -11.32 -3.30
N ALA A 202 9.58 -12.57 -3.14
CA ALA A 202 10.14 -13.72 -3.84
C ALA A 202 10.02 -13.57 -5.37
N PHE A 203 8.86 -13.11 -5.85
CA PHE A 203 8.64 -12.84 -7.27
C PHE A 203 9.56 -11.71 -7.78
N ILE A 204 9.67 -10.59 -7.07
CA ILE A 204 10.55 -9.47 -7.43
C ILE A 204 11.99 -9.94 -7.60
N SER A 205 12.46 -10.85 -6.72
CA SER A 205 13.83 -11.38 -6.80
C SER A 205 14.10 -12.19 -8.08
N SER A 206 13.07 -12.64 -8.78
CA SER A 206 13.18 -13.38 -10.03
C SER A 206 13.18 -12.51 -11.28
N LEU A 207 12.88 -11.20 -11.17
CA LEU A 207 12.80 -10.26 -12.29
C LEU A 207 14.18 -9.92 -12.84
N ASP A 208 14.23 -9.47 -14.08
CA ASP A 208 15.48 -9.07 -14.75
C ASP A 208 16.00 -7.72 -14.21
N GLU A 209 15.10 -6.82 -13.79
CA GLU A 209 15.43 -5.53 -13.16
C GLU A 209 14.77 -5.41 -11.75
N PRO A 210 15.19 -6.25 -10.77
CA PRO A 210 14.53 -6.30 -9.47
C PRO A 210 14.59 -4.96 -8.71
N ASP A 211 15.58 -4.14 -8.96
CA ASP A 211 15.73 -2.83 -8.28
C ASP A 211 14.76 -1.77 -8.81
N ARG A 212 14.15 -1.98 -9.97
CA ARG A 212 13.09 -1.12 -10.49
C ARG A 212 11.71 -1.45 -9.90
N VAL A 213 11.57 -2.61 -9.29
CA VAL A 213 10.30 -3.13 -8.77
C VAL A 213 10.36 -3.27 -7.26
N GLY A 214 9.37 -2.70 -6.59
CA GLY A 214 9.15 -2.81 -5.14
C GLY A 214 7.72 -3.17 -4.85
N LEU A 215 7.24 -2.78 -3.68
CA LEU A 215 5.95 -3.13 -3.12
C LEU A 215 5.10 -1.89 -2.88
N ASN A 216 3.80 -2.08 -3.02
CA ASN A 216 2.71 -1.26 -2.53
C ASN A 216 1.82 -2.13 -1.64
N PRO A 217 2.23 -2.46 -0.40
CA PRO A 217 1.41 -3.27 0.48
C PRO A 217 0.23 -2.47 1.02
N GLU A 218 -0.90 -3.18 1.19
CA GLU A 218 -2.12 -2.63 1.78
C GLU A 218 -2.47 -3.33 3.09
N ILE A 219 -2.95 -2.55 4.09
CA ILE A 219 -3.35 -3.07 5.41
C ILE A 219 -4.42 -4.14 5.25
N GLY A 220 -5.50 -3.82 4.50
CA GLY A 220 -6.62 -4.73 4.31
C GLY A 220 -6.20 -6.06 3.74
N HIS A 221 -5.34 -6.05 2.74
CA HIS A 221 -4.90 -7.26 2.04
C HIS A 221 -4.08 -8.21 2.93
N GLU A 222 -3.15 -7.72 3.72
CA GLU A 222 -2.38 -8.58 4.65
C GLU A 222 -3.27 -9.07 5.81
N GLU A 223 -4.16 -8.23 6.34
CA GLU A 223 -5.10 -8.64 7.39
C GLU A 223 -6.16 -9.64 6.89
N MET A 224 -6.56 -9.59 5.61
CA MET A 224 -7.40 -10.63 4.97
C MET A 224 -6.73 -12.00 5.04
N ALA A 225 -5.40 -12.05 4.88
CA ALA A 225 -4.61 -13.26 5.03
C ALA A 225 -4.32 -13.65 6.50
N GLY A 226 -4.79 -12.87 7.47
CA GLY A 226 -4.56 -13.09 8.90
C GLY A 226 -3.15 -12.73 9.35
N LEU A 227 -2.44 -11.88 8.61
CA LEU A 227 -1.06 -11.49 8.87
C LEU A 227 -0.97 -10.17 9.63
N ASN A 228 0.20 -9.93 10.24
CA ASN A 228 0.52 -8.66 10.91
C ASN A 228 1.12 -7.69 9.89
N PHE A 229 0.39 -6.65 9.54
CA PHE A 229 0.82 -5.68 8.55
C PHE A 229 2.10 -4.92 8.94
N ALA A 230 2.24 -4.52 10.22
CA ALA A 230 3.45 -3.82 10.68
C ALA A 230 4.72 -4.68 10.50
N HIS A 231 4.64 -6.00 10.72
CA HIS A 231 5.74 -6.92 10.43
C HIS A 231 6.02 -7.03 8.92
N GLY A 232 4.95 -7.07 8.11
CA GLY A 232 5.09 -7.13 6.65
C GLY A 232 5.81 -5.92 6.08
N ILE A 233 5.42 -4.70 6.48
CA ILE A 233 6.08 -3.47 6.01
C ILE A 233 7.52 -3.34 6.56
N ALA A 234 7.78 -3.81 7.78
CA ALA A 234 9.15 -3.85 8.31
C ALA A 234 10.04 -4.78 7.46
N GLN A 235 9.52 -5.93 7.00
CA GLN A 235 10.21 -6.81 6.06
C GLN A 235 10.44 -6.13 4.70
N ALA A 236 9.42 -5.44 4.16
CA ALA A 236 9.54 -4.70 2.91
C ALA A 236 10.62 -3.59 2.99
N MET A 237 10.67 -2.85 4.12
CA MET A 237 11.71 -1.84 4.37
C MET A 237 13.10 -2.49 4.53
N TRP A 238 13.21 -3.61 5.22
CA TRP A 238 14.46 -4.34 5.38
C TRP A 238 15.05 -4.78 4.04
N HIS A 239 14.19 -5.16 3.07
CA HIS A 239 14.60 -5.45 1.69
C HIS A 239 14.85 -4.20 0.85
N GLY A 240 14.58 -2.98 1.35
CA GLY A 240 14.62 -1.73 0.56
C GLY A 240 13.56 -1.67 -0.54
N LYS A 241 12.44 -2.39 -0.36
CA LYS A 241 11.39 -2.57 -1.38
C LYS A 241 10.06 -1.92 -1.05
N LEU A 242 9.91 -1.18 0.03
CA LEU A 242 8.70 -0.41 0.32
C LEU A 242 8.69 0.88 -0.53
N TYR A 243 8.11 0.83 -1.74
CA TYR A 243 8.09 1.95 -2.68
C TYR A 243 6.86 2.84 -2.53
N HIS A 244 5.76 2.26 -2.15
CA HIS A 244 4.50 2.93 -1.85
C HIS A 244 3.79 2.17 -0.72
N ILE A 245 2.68 2.69 -0.20
CA ILE A 245 1.89 2.04 0.84
C ILE A 245 0.43 2.49 0.76
N ASP A 246 -0.48 1.54 0.91
CA ASP A 246 -1.91 1.78 1.00
C ASP A 246 -2.42 1.57 2.42
N LEU A 247 -2.97 2.64 2.98
CA LEU A 247 -3.45 2.72 4.34
C LEU A 247 -4.99 2.74 4.36
N ASN A 248 -5.57 1.76 5.02
CA ASN A 248 -7.01 1.66 5.27
C ASN A 248 -7.29 0.99 6.61
N GLY A 249 -8.45 0.40 6.80
CA GLY A 249 -8.83 -0.34 7.98
C GLY A 249 -9.54 -1.64 7.64
N GLN A 250 -9.29 -2.67 8.45
CA GLN A 250 -9.80 -4.02 8.27
C GLN A 250 -10.13 -4.65 9.63
N HIS A 251 -11.09 -5.56 9.66
CA HIS A 251 -11.46 -6.34 10.86
C HIS A 251 -10.96 -7.80 10.76
N GLY A 252 -9.70 -8.01 10.44
CA GLY A 252 -9.11 -9.35 10.33
C GLY A 252 -9.60 -10.13 9.09
N PRO A 253 -9.45 -11.47 9.07
CA PRO A 253 -9.72 -12.29 7.89
C PRO A 253 -11.20 -12.28 7.51
N ARG A 254 -11.54 -11.59 6.43
CA ARG A 254 -12.86 -11.56 5.78
C ARG A 254 -12.74 -10.92 4.40
N PHE A 255 -13.85 -10.52 3.78
CA PHE A 255 -13.82 -9.72 2.54
C PHE A 255 -13.09 -8.39 2.76
N ASP A 256 -12.60 -7.81 1.68
CA ASP A 256 -11.92 -6.52 1.70
C ASP A 256 -12.89 -5.38 2.07
N GLN A 257 -12.66 -4.78 3.23
CA GLN A 257 -13.58 -3.79 3.77
C GLN A 257 -13.22 -2.36 3.39
N ASP A 258 -11.97 -2.09 3.13
CA ASP A 258 -11.46 -0.74 2.81
C ASP A 258 -12.02 0.35 3.75
N LEU A 259 -12.05 0.07 5.05
CA LEU A 259 -12.50 1.06 6.02
C LEU A 259 -11.54 2.24 6.07
N ARG A 260 -12.00 3.39 6.56
CA ARG A 260 -11.10 4.52 6.81
C ARG A 260 -9.96 4.10 7.73
N PHE A 261 -8.78 4.67 7.53
CA PHE A 261 -7.60 4.38 8.33
C PHE A 261 -7.85 4.58 9.84
N GLY A 262 -7.44 3.58 10.63
CA GLY A 262 -7.67 3.53 12.06
C GLY A 262 -9.05 2.98 12.49
N ALA A 263 -9.95 2.68 11.55
CA ALA A 263 -11.15 1.91 11.83
C ALA A 263 -10.85 0.41 11.71
N GLY A 264 -11.55 -0.41 12.49
CA GLY A 264 -11.30 -1.85 12.54
C GLY A 264 -10.19 -2.20 13.53
N ASN A 265 -8.94 -2.20 13.10
CA ASN A 265 -7.78 -2.55 13.92
C ASN A 265 -6.97 -1.31 14.32
N LEU A 266 -7.43 -0.56 15.33
CA LEU A 266 -6.74 0.66 15.81
C LEU A 266 -5.32 0.38 16.32
N ARG A 267 -5.14 -0.76 17.01
CA ARG A 267 -3.83 -1.15 17.54
C ARG A 267 -2.84 -1.52 16.44
N GLY A 268 -3.32 -2.23 15.40
CA GLY A 268 -2.53 -2.49 14.18
C GLY A 268 -2.14 -1.20 13.47
N ALA A 269 -3.07 -0.23 13.36
CA ALA A 269 -2.78 1.08 12.77
C ALA A 269 -1.72 1.85 13.57
N PHE A 270 -1.73 1.79 14.90
CA PHE A 270 -0.70 2.39 15.76
C PHE A 270 0.68 1.80 15.47
N TRP A 271 0.81 0.47 15.42
CA TRP A 271 2.08 -0.19 15.12
C TRP A 271 2.54 0.02 13.68
N THR A 272 1.60 0.16 12.74
CA THR A 272 1.90 0.54 11.35
C THR A 272 2.54 1.92 11.29
N VAL A 273 1.95 2.92 11.96
CA VAL A 273 2.52 4.28 12.01
C VAL A 273 3.87 4.27 12.72
N ASP A 274 4.00 3.59 13.86
CA ASP A 274 5.27 3.47 14.58
C ASP A 274 6.37 2.86 13.69
N ALA A 275 6.06 1.79 12.95
CA ALA A 275 7.00 1.14 12.05
C ALA A 275 7.43 2.05 10.88
N LEU A 276 6.51 2.81 10.28
CA LEU A 276 6.81 3.74 9.20
C LEU A 276 7.71 4.90 9.67
N GLU A 277 7.38 5.50 10.82
CA GLU A 277 8.12 6.65 11.35
C GLU A 277 9.51 6.23 11.87
N THR A 278 9.61 5.11 12.59
CA THR A 278 10.89 4.60 13.09
C THR A 278 11.76 4.00 11.98
N GLY A 279 11.15 3.41 10.96
CA GLY A 279 11.81 2.88 9.78
C GLY A 279 12.24 3.95 8.77
N GLY A 280 11.86 5.21 8.98
CA GLY A 280 12.25 6.34 8.12
C GLY A 280 11.57 6.33 6.74
N TYR A 281 10.35 5.79 6.63
CA TYR A 281 9.62 5.82 5.37
C TYR A 281 9.31 7.26 4.94
N ALA A 282 9.88 7.68 3.82
CA ALA A 282 9.75 9.04 3.28
C ALA A 282 8.74 9.15 2.11
N GLY A 283 8.14 8.05 1.69
CA GLY A 283 7.14 8.02 0.60
C GLY A 283 5.80 8.67 0.97
N PRO A 284 4.90 8.82 0.00
CA PRO A 284 3.51 9.23 0.27
C PRO A 284 2.79 8.24 1.18
N ARG A 285 1.89 8.75 2.02
CA ARG A 285 0.94 7.96 2.81
C ARG A 285 -0.37 7.98 2.04
N HIS A 286 -0.59 6.97 1.23
CA HIS A 286 -1.80 6.84 0.44
C HIS A 286 -2.91 6.20 1.27
N PHE A 287 -4.14 6.69 1.10
CA PHE A 287 -5.32 6.08 1.71
C PHE A 287 -6.17 5.44 0.61
N ASP A 288 -6.15 4.11 0.58
CA ASP A 288 -7.05 3.31 -0.25
C ASP A 288 -8.20 2.78 0.62
N TYR A 289 -9.29 3.52 0.60
CA TYR A 289 -10.47 3.24 1.43
C TYR A 289 -11.75 3.46 0.63
N LYS A 290 -12.85 2.89 1.10
CA LYS A 290 -14.18 3.11 0.53
C LYS A 290 -15.09 3.81 1.53
N PRO A 291 -15.52 5.06 1.26
CA PRO A 291 -16.52 5.74 2.10
C PRO A 291 -17.80 4.91 2.17
N PRO A 292 -18.40 4.65 3.36
CA PRO A 292 -19.58 3.80 3.47
C PRO A 292 -20.72 4.20 2.52
N ARG A 293 -21.52 3.22 2.09
CA ARG A 293 -22.70 3.45 1.21
C ARG A 293 -23.74 4.36 1.85
N THR A 294 -23.75 4.49 3.17
CA THR A 294 -24.66 5.34 3.95
C THR A 294 -24.30 6.82 3.89
N GLU A 295 -23.09 7.14 3.46
CA GLU A 295 -22.62 8.52 3.39
C GLU A 295 -23.02 9.17 2.07
N ASP A 296 -23.34 10.48 2.12
CA ASP A 296 -23.44 11.36 0.97
C ASP A 296 -22.07 11.90 0.55
N ILE A 297 -22.05 12.89 -0.34
CA ILE A 297 -20.79 13.47 -0.84
C ILE A 297 -20.01 14.22 0.24
N ASP A 298 -20.69 14.84 1.21
CA ASP A 298 -20.01 15.52 2.32
C ASP A 298 -19.37 14.50 3.25
N GLY A 299 -20.01 13.35 3.50
CA GLY A 299 -19.47 12.24 4.26
C GLY A 299 -18.23 11.60 3.62
N VAL A 300 -18.09 11.63 2.28
CA VAL A 300 -16.86 11.23 1.59
C VAL A 300 -15.68 12.08 2.05
N TRP A 301 -15.86 13.40 2.06
CA TRP A 301 -14.79 14.33 2.45
C TRP A 301 -14.48 14.31 3.94
N GLU A 302 -15.49 14.14 4.78
CA GLU A 302 -15.27 13.89 6.22
C GLU A 302 -14.48 12.59 6.47
N THR A 303 -14.72 11.54 5.68
CA THR A 303 -13.95 10.30 5.78
C THR A 303 -12.50 10.50 5.34
N ALA A 304 -12.26 11.23 4.24
CA ALA A 304 -10.91 11.58 3.78
C ALA A 304 -10.12 12.35 4.85
N LYS A 305 -10.75 13.39 5.41
CA LYS A 305 -10.19 14.19 6.51
C LYS A 305 -9.89 13.33 7.73
N ALA A 306 -10.78 12.40 8.07
CA ALA A 306 -10.60 11.50 9.21
C ALA A 306 -9.42 10.54 9.01
N CYS A 307 -9.17 10.02 7.80
CA CYS A 307 -8.00 9.21 7.49
C CYS A 307 -6.69 9.94 7.81
N MET A 308 -6.52 11.15 7.29
CA MET A 308 -5.35 11.99 7.53
C MET A 308 -5.19 12.34 9.02
N ARG A 309 -6.28 12.78 9.65
CA ARG A 309 -6.28 13.15 11.06
C ARG A 309 -5.92 11.97 11.97
N ASN A 310 -6.44 10.77 11.68
CA ASN A 310 -6.11 9.56 12.45
C ASN A 310 -4.62 9.23 12.35
N TYR A 311 -4.02 9.35 11.15
CA TYR A 311 -2.58 9.16 11.00
C TYR A 311 -1.79 10.14 11.88
N LEU A 312 -2.13 11.44 11.85
CA LEU A 312 -1.45 12.47 12.65
C LEU A 312 -1.58 12.22 14.15
N ILE A 313 -2.76 11.81 14.63
CA ILE A 313 -2.98 11.44 16.03
C ILE A 313 -2.09 10.25 16.40
N LEU A 314 -2.08 9.18 15.58
CA LEU A 314 -1.28 7.99 15.87
C LEU A 314 0.22 8.27 15.79
N ARG A 315 0.66 9.15 14.89
CA ARG A 315 2.05 9.61 14.80
C ARG A 315 2.49 10.33 16.09
N ASP A 316 1.67 11.24 16.60
CA ASP A 316 1.92 11.94 17.87
C ASP A 316 2.00 10.95 19.04
N ARG A 317 1.08 9.97 19.10
CA ARG A 317 1.08 8.92 20.11
C ARG A 317 2.28 8.00 20.04
N ALA A 318 2.69 7.59 18.83
CA ALA A 318 3.87 6.77 18.63
C ALA A 318 5.15 7.50 19.04
N ALA A 319 5.27 8.79 18.70
CA ALA A 319 6.39 9.63 19.11
C ALA A 319 6.45 9.78 20.64
N ALA A 320 5.31 10.03 21.29
CA ALA A 320 5.21 10.12 22.76
C ALA A 320 5.59 8.79 23.43
N PHE A 321 5.11 7.66 22.91
CA PHE A 321 5.47 6.32 23.39
C PHE A 321 6.99 6.09 23.32
N ARG A 322 7.62 6.39 22.19
CA ARG A 322 9.08 6.20 22.02
C ARG A 322 9.92 7.13 22.89
N ALA A 323 9.40 8.29 23.26
CA ALA A 323 10.08 9.26 24.11
C ALA A 323 9.86 9.06 25.62
N ASP A 324 8.90 8.22 26.03
CA ASP A 324 8.57 7.99 27.43
C ASP A 324 9.75 7.27 28.15
N PRO A 325 10.33 7.86 29.23
CA PRO A 325 11.44 7.25 29.95
C PRO A 325 11.11 5.87 30.53
N GLU A 326 9.85 5.59 30.86
CA GLU A 326 9.40 4.30 31.37
C GLU A 326 9.41 3.25 30.25
N VAL A 327 8.99 3.62 29.04
CA VAL A 327 9.08 2.77 27.85
C VAL A 327 10.54 2.49 27.52
N VAL A 328 11.40 3.51 27.49
CA VAL A 328 12.85 3.35 27.24
C VAL A 328 13.48 2.40 28.25
N SER A 329 13.14 2.56 29.56
CA SER A 329 13.62 1.66 30.60
C SER A 329 13.13 0.23 30.42
N ALA A 330 11.84 0.05 30.09
CA ALA A 330 11.25 -1.27 29.89
C ALA A 330 11.80 -1.98 28.63
N LEU A 331 12.08 -1.24 27.56
CA LEU A 331 12.76 -1.78 26.37
C LEU A 331 14.17 -2.26 26.68
N ALA A 332 14.92 -1.51 27.50
CA ALA A 332 16.27 -1.89 27.93
C ALA A 332 16.24 -3.13 28.86
N GLU A 333 15.28 -3.18 29.79
CA GLU A 333 15.09 -4.33 30.70
C GLU A 333 14.70 -5.60 29.89
N ALA A 334 13.88 -5.44 28.87
CA ALA A 334 13.50 -6.50 27.92
C ALA A 334 14.61 -6.82 26.90
N ARG A 335 15.73 -6.12 26.93
CA ARG A 335 16.91 -6.30 26.05
C ARG A 335 16.59 -6.10 24.56
N VAL A 336 15.56 -5.35 24.21
CA VAL A 336 15.18 -5.09 22.82
C VAL A 336 16.30 -4.41 22.02
N PRO A 337 17.06 -3.42 22.56
CA PRO A 337 18.19 -2.82 21.83
C PRO A 337 19.30 -3.80 21.44
N GLU A 338 19.48 -4.89 22.20
CA GLU A 338 20.50 -5.90 21.93
C GLU A 338 20.26 -6.68 20.61
N LEU A 339 19.04 -6.66 20.08
CA LEU A 339 18.76 -7.22 18.74
C LEU A 339 19.55 -6.54 17.61
N ALA A 340 20.02 -5.33 17.81
CA ALA A 340 20.87 -4.62 16.84
C ALA A 340 22.33 -5.14 16.87
N GLU A 341 22.72 -5.89 17.89
CA GLU A 341 24.06 -6.43 18.02
C GLU A 341 24.17 -7.73 17.22
N PRO A 342 25.28 -7.95 16.47
CA PRO A 342 25.52 -9.22 15.82
C PRO A 342 25.61 -10.37 16.83
N THR A 343 25.04 -11.53 16.50
CA THR A 343 25.10 -12.72 17.37
C THR A 343 26.53 -13.21 17.56
N LEU A 344 27.35 -13.09 16.52
CA LEU A 344 28.79 -13.44 16.56
C LEU A 344 29.62 -12.16 16.65
N ALA A 345 30.50 -12.07 17.61
CA ALA A 345 31.50 -11.02 17.66
C ALA A 345 32.49 -11.14 16.47
N SER A 346 33.17 -10.04 16.12
CA SER A 346 34.15 -10.06 15.02
C SER A 346 35.28 -11.04 15.28
N GLY A 347 35.42 -12.04 14.42
CA GLY A 347 36.45 -13.10 14.53
C GLY A 347 36.02 -14.31 15.37
N GLU A 348 34.85 -14.27 15.98
CA GLU A 348 34.27 -15.39 16.71
C GLU A 348 33.82 -16.50 15.76
N THR A 349 33.97 -17.75 16.17
CA THR A 349 33.66 -18.92 15.35
C THR A 349 32.57 -19.78 15.99
N LEU A 350 31.97 -20.67 15.20
CA LEU A 350 31.03 -21.66 15.74
C LEU A 350 31.68 -22.57 16.80
N ALA A 351 32.99 -22.78 16.75
CA ALA A 351 33.71 -23.56 17.76
C ALA A 351 33.72 -22.82 19.12
N ASP A 352 33.85 -21.49 19.08
CA ASP A 352 33.82 -20.67 20.29
C ASP A 352 32.43 -20.72 20.93
N LEU A 353 31.36 -20.54 20.13
CA LEU A 353 29.96 -20.68 20.61
C LEU A 353 29.69 -22.07 21.22
N ARG A 354 30.24 -23.15 20.63
CA ARG A 354 30.04 -24.49 21.17
C ARG A 354 30.79 -24.73 22.49
N ALA A 355 31.83 -23.95 22.77
CA ALA A 355 32.58 -24.00 24.00
C ALA A 355 32.00 -23.06 25.09
N GLU A 356 31.12 -22.15 24.72
CA GLU A 356 30.49 -21.22 25.65
C GLU A 356 29.53 -21.95 26.62
N SER A 357 29.57 -21.55 27.88
CA SER A 357 28.64 -22.04 28.89
C SER A 357 27.50 -21.06 29.11
N VAL A 358 26.28 -21.50 28.88
CA VAL A 358 25.05 -20.70 29.04
C VAL A 358 24.25 -21.25 30.22
N ASP A 359 23.81 -20.37 31.13
CA ASP A 359 22.83 -20.73 32.18
C ASP A 359 21.41 -20.87 31.57
N VAL A 360 21.20 -22.02 30.93
CA VAL A 360 19.95 -22.35 30.24
C VAL A 360 18.74 -22.28 31.17
N GLU A 361 18.88 -22.81 32.40
CA GLU A 361 17.81 -22.86 33.40
C GLU A 361 17.49 -21.47 33.99
N GLY A 362 18.50 -20.63 34.19
CA GLY A 362 18.30 -19.24 34.62
C GLY A 362 17.60 -18.40 33.56
N LEU A 363 18.05 -18.53 32.29
CA LEU A 363 17.42 -17.85 31.17
C LEU A 363 15.99 -18.33 30.93
N ALA A 364 15.72 -19.64 31.05
CA ALA A 364 14.37 -20.20 30.87
C ALA A 364 13.36 -19.68 31.88
N ARG A 365 13.82 -19.35 33.10
CA ARG A 365 12.95 -18.80 34.17
C ARG A 365 12.84 -17.28 34.18
N LYS A 366 13.65 -16.57 33.38
CA LYS A 366 13.65 -15.11 33.34
C LYS A 366 12.42 -14.60 32.61
N GLY A 367 11.62 -13.75 33.27
CA GLY A 367 10.52 -13.01 32.61
C GLY A 367 11.07 -11.91 31.71
N MET A 368 10.40 -11.65 30.59
CA MET A 368 10.81 -10.67 29.57
C MET A 368 10.10 -9.32 29.73
N ALA A 369 9.13 -9.19 30.66
CA ALA A 369 8.35 -7.97 30.94
C ALA A 369 7.60 -7.39 29.69
N PHE A 370 7.32 -8.20 28.68
CA PHE A 370 6.64 -7.74 27.47
C PHE A 370 5.21 -7.26 27.71
N GLU A 371 4.48 -7.82 28.66
CA GLU A 371 3.14 -7.35 29.03
C GLU A 371 3.17 -5.89 29.54
N ARG A 372 4.24 -5.51 30.26
CA ARG A 372 4.39 -4.12 30.70
C ARG A 372 4.59 -3.18 29.51
N LEU A 373 5.42 -3.55 28.54
CA LEU A 373 5.61 -2.75 27.32
C LEU A 373 4.30 -2.59 26.54
N ASP A 374 3.57 -3.69 26.42
CA ASP A 374 2.28 -3.70 25.74
C ASP A 374 1.24 -2.81 26.46
N GLN A 375 1.19 -2.86 27.80
CA GLN A 375 0.31 -1.99 28.59
C GLN A 375 0.69 -0.51 28.43
N LEU A 376 1.97 -0.16 28.42
CA LEU A 376 2.43 1.21 28.18
C LEU A 376 2.01 1.71 26.79
N ALA A 377 2.12 0.85 25.75
CA ALA A 377 1.65 1.19 24.41
C ALA A 377 0.13 1.47 24.39
N MET A 378 -0.66 0.66 25.10
CA MET A 378 -2.11 0.88 25.24
C MET A 378 -2.43 2.20 25.95
N GLU A 379 -1.69 2.55 27.00
CA GLU A 379 -1.89 3.80 27.76
C GLU A 379 -1.61 5.02 26.89
N HIS A 380 -0.54 4.99 26.07
CA HIS A 380 -0.24 6.03 25.09
C HIS A 380 -1.32 6.12 24.02
N LEU A 381 -1.73 4.98 23.44
CA LEU A 381 -2.78 4.93 22.43
C LEU A 381 -4.11 5.51 22.93
N LEU A 382 -4.48 5.22 24.17
CA LEU A 382 -5.70 5.73 24.80
C LEU A 382 -5.56 7.18 25.31
N GLY A 383 -4.37 7.75 25.30
CA GLY A 383 -4.12 9.13 25.69
C GLY A 383 -4.21 9.38 27.20
N VAL A 384 -3.93 8.35 28.00
CA VAL A 384 -3.84 8.47 29.49
C VAL A 384 -2.40 8.71 29.95
N ARG A 385 -1.49 8.70 28.99
CA ARG A 385 -0.09 9.14 29.11
C ARG A 385 0.25 10.22 28.11
#